data_d591c8f59500f075b32030d053a08c18
#
_entry.id   d591c8f59500f075b32030d053a08c18
#
_cell.length_a   1.000
_cell.length_b   1.000
_cell.length_c   1.000
_cell.angle_alpha   90.00
_cell.angle_beta   90.00
_cell.angle_gamma   90.00
#
_symmetry.space_group_name_H-M   'P 1'
#
loop_
_entity.id
_entity.type
_entity.pdbx_description
1 polymer ?
#
loop_
_entity_poly.entity_id
_entity_poly.type
_entity_poly.pdbx_seq_one_letter_code
_entity_poly.pdbx_strand_id
1 'polypeptide(L)'
;SWGGLLTLIISLFFQVRMTVAINTWYGKFYDLLQNAGDFKNNPSDGIQQFYDQLISLDYILNGFEGSPSFTVIVFPYIVLAIFTGWFTRIYGLRWREAITFNYIPRWQKVENEIEGASQRIQEDCNRFARIVESLGLQVIRAIMTLIAFIPILWGLSDKVDIPVLRDIEGSLVW
;
A
#
# COMPACT_ATOMS: atom_id res chain seq x y z
N SER A 1 -13.69 -1.95 -18.04
CA SER A 1 -14.17 -3.28 -17.67
C SER A 1 -13.93 -3.51 -16.17
N TRP A 2 -14.86 -4.13 -15.48
CA TRP A 2 -14.80 -4.43 -14.06
C TRP A 2 -13.58 -5.30 -13.67
N GLY A 3 -13.13 -6.16 -14.58
CA GLY A 3 -11.95 -7.00 -14.37
C GLY A 3 -10.67 -6.20 -14.11
N GLY A 4 -10.46 -5.09 -14.83
CA GLY A 4 -9.28 -4.25 -14.59
C GLY A 4 -9.30 -3.56 -13.23
N LEU A 5 -10.47 -3.11 -12.78
CA LEU A 5 -10.63 -2.53 -11.44
C LEU A 5 -10.38 -3.56 -10.35
N LEU A 6 -10.90 -4.78 -10.53
CA LEU A 6 -10.66 -5.89 -9.60
C LEU A 6 -9.17 -6.23 -9.50
N THR A 7 -8.46 -6.28 -10.64
CA THR A 7 -7.00 -6.53 -10.66
C THR A 7 -6.24 -5.45 -9.88
N LEU A 8 -6.61 -4.17 -10.04
CA LEU A 8 -5.99 -3.08 -9.27
C LEU A 8 -6.26 -3.20 -7.77
N ILE A 9 -7.49 -3.50 -7.37
CA ILE A 9 -7.84 -3.68 -5.95
C ILE A 9 -7.06 -4.84 -5.34
N ILE A 10 -6.96 -5.97 -6.03
CA ILE A 10 -6.18 -7.14 -5.57
C ILE A 10 -4.69 -6.76 -5.44
N SER A 11 -4.13 -6.09 -6.46
CA SER A 11 -2.73 -5.63 -6.40
C SER A 11 -2.46 -4.69 -5.23
N LEU A 12 -3.37 -3.74 -4.97
CA LEU A 12 -3.27 -2.84 -3.83
C LEU A 12 -3.37 -3.57 -2.49
N PHE A 13 -4.27 -4.55 -2.39
CA PHE A 13 -4.39 -5.39 -1.19
C PHE A 13 -3.08 -6.10 -0.87
N PHE A 14 -2.45 -6.75 -1.86
CA PHE A 14 -1.16 -7.41 -1.66
C PHE A 14 -0.05 -6.41 -1.29
N GLN A 15 0.00 -5.22 -1.91
CA GLN A 15 0.96 -4.19 -1.53
C GLN A 15 0.80 -3.76 -0.07
N VAL A 16 -0.43 -3.53 0.40
CA VAL A 16 -0.70 -3.18 1.79
C VAL A 16 -0.28 -4.30 2.74
N ARG A 17 -0.57 -5.56 2.41
CA ARG A 17 -0.12 -6.72 3.20
C ARG A 17 1.41 -6.79 3.30
N MET A 18 2.12 -6.54 2.21
CA MET A 18 3.58 -6.49 2.21
C MET A 18 4.12 -5.29 3.01
N THR A 19 3.45 -4.13 2.97
CA THR A 19 3.82 -2.98 3.82
C THR A 19 3.71 -3.33 5.31
N VAL A 20 2.67 -4.06 5.72
CA VAL A 20 2.53 -4.56 7.08
C VAL A 20 3.66 -5.54 7.42
N ALA A 21 4.01 -6.45 6.51
CA ALA A 21 5.11 -7.39 6.71
C ALA A 21 6.47 -6.67 6.86
N ILE A 22 6.71 -5.63 6.06
CA ILE A 22 7.91 -4.77 6.21
C ILE A 22 7.94 -4.10 7.58
N ASN A 23 6.80 -3.58 8.04
CA ASN A 23 6.71 -2.95 9.37
C ASN A 23 7.02 -3.94 10.50
N THR A 24 6.52 -5.16 10.41
CA THR A 24 6.82 -6.24 11.36
C THR A 24 8.30 -6.65 11.31
N TRP A 25 8.89 -6.69 10.11
CA TRP A 25 10.30 -6.95 9.92
C TRP A 25 11.17 -5.86 10.58
N TYR A 26 10.79 -4.57 10.43
CA TYR A 26 11.50 -3.47 11.10
C TYR A 26 11.56 -3.67 12.61
N GLY A 27 10.46 -4.07 13.24
CA GLY A 27 10.43 -4.35 14.69
C GLY A 27 11.50 -5.37 15.06
N LYS A 28 11.54 -6.54 14.40
CA LYS A 28 12.52 -7.60 14.67
C LYS A 28 13.97 -7.16 14.39
N PHE A 29 14.17 -6.38 13.34
CA PHE A 29 15.49 -5.88 12.97
C PHE A 29 16.02 -4.89 14.00
N TYR A 30 15.19 -3.97 14.48
CA TYR A 30 15.56 -3.04 15.53
C TYR A 30 15.79 -3.74 16.86
N ASP A 31 15.00 -4.77 17.21
CA ASP A 31 15.23 -5.59 18.40
C ASP A 31 16.61 -6.27 18.34
N LEU A 32 17.00 -6.81 17.18
CA LEU A 32 18.33 -7.38 16.99
C LEU A 32 19.44 -6.35 17.20
N LEU A 33 19.28 -5.15 16.66
CA LEU A 33 20.26 -4.07 16.80
C LEU A 33 20.38 -3.57 18.26
N GLN A 34 19.25 -3.46 18.96
CA GLN A 34 19.25 -3.04 20.37
C GLN A 34 19.93 -4.07 21.26
N ASN A 35 19.75 -5.35 20.97
CA ASN A 35 20.33 -6.46 21.72
C ASN A 35 21.71 -6.89 21.17
N ALA A 36 22.33 -6.09 20.30
CA ALA A 36 23.66 -6.40 19.73
C ALA A 36 24.74 -6.57 20.82
N GLY A 37 24.55 -6.00 22.01
CA GLY A 37 25.42 -6.18 23.18
C GLY A 37 25.50 -7.61 23.68
N ASP A 38 24.46 -8.42 23.47
CA ASP A 38 24.38 -9.81 23.95
C ASP A 38 25.29 -10.75 23.13
N PHE A 39 25.65 -10.35 21.91
CA PHE A 39 26.52 -11.10 21.01
C PHE A 39 28.01 -10.84 21.23
N LYS A 40 28.41 -10.10 22.27
CA LYS A 40 29.83 -9.82 22.57
C LYS A 40 30.67 -11.08 22.72
N ASN A 41 30.08 -12.15 23.28
CA ASN A 41 30.77 -13.41 23.50
C ASN A 41 30.84 -14.30 22.26
N ASN A 42 29.86 -14.15 21.32
CA ASN A 42 29.76 -14.88 20.07
C ASN A 42 29.42 -13.94 18.90
N PRO A 43 30.38 -13.14 18.42
CA PRO A 43 30.12 -12.18 17.34
C PRO A 43 29.65 -12.82 16.03
N SER A 44 30.06 -14.05 15.76
CA SER A 44 29.64 -14.81 14.57
C SER A 44 28.13 -15.03 14.51
N ASP A 45 27.51 -15.33 15.65
CA ASP A 45 26.07 -15.59 15.72
C ASP A 45 25.26 -14.30 15.46
N GLY A 46 25.73 -13.17 15.99
CA GLY A 46 25.11 -11.87 15.72
C GLY A 46 25.20 -11.47 14.24
N ILE A 47 26.35 -11.69 13.62
CA ILE A 47 26.55 -11.43 12.20
C ILE A 47 25.66 -12.35 11.35
N GLN A 48 25.58 -13.63 11.68
CA GLN A 48 24.72 -14.57 10.97
C GLN A 48 23.24 -14.15 11.06
N GLN A 49 22.74 -13.85 12.24
CA GLN A 49 21.35 -13.39 12.43
C GLN A 49 21.06 -12.09 11.66
N PHE A 50 22.02 -11.18 11.57
CA PHE A 50 21.89 -9.97 10.78
C PHE A 50 21.74 -10.26 9.29
N TYR A 51 22.58 -11.14 8.75
CA TYR A 51 22.49 -11.56 7.33
C TYR A 51 21.22 -12.36 7.07
N ASP A 52 20.80 -13.23 7.98
CA ASP A 52 19.60 -14.02 7.85
C ASP A 52 18.36 -13.12 7.79
N GLN A 53 18.31 -12.06 8.58
CA GLN A 53 17.22 -11.10 8.49
C GLN A 53 17.22 -10.27 7.21
N LEU A 54 18.38 -10.01 6.60
CA LEU A 54 18.46 -9.18 5.41
C LEU A 54 18.30 -9.98 4.11
N ILE A 55 18.99 -11.10 3.95
CA ILE A 55 19.21 -11.71 2.63
C ILE A 55 18.81 -13.20 2.58
N SER A 56 18.61 -13.87 3.72
CA SER A 56 18.33 -15.31 3.72
C SER A 56 17.10 -15.65 2.87
N LEU A 57 17.22 -16.73 2.11
CA LEU A 57 16.12 -17.33 1.35
C LEU A 57 15.50 -18.54 2.06
N ASP A 58 15.91 -18.82 3.31
CA ASP A 58 15.48 -19.99 4.07
C ASP A 58 13.98 -20.06 4.23
N TYR A 59 13.32 -18.90 4.36
CA TYR A 59 11.86 -18.81 4.40
C TYR A 59 11.19 -19.45 3.17
N ILE A 60 11.76 -19.26 1.98
CA ILE A 60 11.22 -19.84 0.73
C ILE A 60 11.62 -21.31 0.62
N LEU A 61 12.86 -21.65 0.99
CA LEU A 61 13.41 -23.01 0.88
C LEU A 61 12.76 -23.99 1.86
N ASN A 62 12.38 -23.50 3.04
CA ASN A 62 11.73 -24.28 4.11
C ASN A 62 10.19 -24.27 4.05
N GLY A 63 9.59 -23.93 2.89
CA GLY A 63 8.13 -24.02 2.71
C GLY A 63 7.33 -22.91 3.39
N PHE A 64 7.89 -21.71 3.51
CA PHE A 64 7.28 -20.53 4.15
C PHE A 64 7.18 -20.63 5.69
N GLU A 65 8.03 -21.43 6.31
CA GLU A 65 8.13 -21.50 7.76
C GLU A 65 9.14 -20.47 8.31
N GLY A 66 8.81 -19.83 9.43
CA GLY A 66 9.68 -18.87 10.10
C GLY A 66 9.42 -17.40 9.75
N SER A 67 10.45 -16.58 9.83
CA SER A 67 10.36 -15.13 9.55
C SER A 67 10.96 -14.83 8.18
N PRO A 68 10.22 -14.16 7.29
CA PRO A 68 10.78 -13.77 6.00
C PRO A 68 11.87 -12.71 6.17
N SER A 69 12.96 -12.83 5.40
CA SER A 69 14.01 -11.81 5.31
C SER A 69 13.51 -10.56 4.57
N PHE A 70 14.24 -9.46 4.70
CA PHE A 70 13.94 -8.22 4.00
C PHE A 70 13.83 -8.42 2.48
N THR A 71 14.79 -9.12 1.89
CA THR A 71 14.83 -9.38 0.45
C THR A 71 13.60 -10.16 -0.04
N VAL A 72 13.16 -11.16 0.73
CA VAL A 72 11.98 -11.98 0.39
C VAL A 72 10.69 -11.17 0.41
N ILE A 73 10.60 -10.13 1.24
CA ILE A 73 9.43 -9.25 1.29
C ILE A 73 9.51 -8.15 0.23
N VAL A 74 10.68 -7.49 0.11
CA VAL A 74 10.83 -6.28 -0.71
C VAL A 74 10.87 -6.59 -2.20
N PHE A 75 11.49 -7.71 -2.61
CA PHE A 75 11.57 -8.05 -4.03
C PHE A 75 10.18 -8.23 -4.68
N PRO A 76 9.27 -9.07 -4.15
CA PRO A 76 7.92 -9.16 -4.69
C PRO A 76 7.13 -7.85 -4.55
N TYR A 77 7.37 -7.07 -3.50
CA TYR A 77 6.75 -5.75 -3.35
C TYR A 77 7.12 -4.81 -4.51
N ILE A 78 8.41 -4.73 -4.88
CA ILE A 78 8.88 -3.90 -6.00
C ILE A 78 8.25 -4.37 -7.31
N VAL A 79 8.28 -5.67 -7.59
CA VAL A 79 7.69 -6.25 -8.80
C VAL A 79 6.19 -5.90 -8.89
N LEU A 80 5.48 -6.09 -7.79
CA LEU A 80 4.04 -5.78 -7.73
C LEU A 80 3.77 -4.28 -7.87
N ALA A 81 4.63 -3.41 -7.31
CA ALA A 81 4.50 -1.96 -7.42
C ALA A 81 4.70 -1.49 -8.88
N ILE A 82 5.70 -2.04 -9.58
CA ILE A 82 5.95 -1.76 -10.99
C ILE A 82 4.75 -2.24 -11.84
N PHE A 83 4.29 -3.47 -11.61
CA PHE A 83 3.13 -4.02 -12.29
C PHE A 83 1.88 -3.15 -12.10
N THR A 84 1.59 -2.77 -10.86
CA THR A 84 0.43 -1.92 -10.54
C THR A 84 0.54 -0.57 -11.22
N GLY A 85 1.71 0.07 -11.19
CA GLY A 85 1.94 1.35 -11.85
C GLY A 85 1.77 1.29 -13.37
N TRP A 86 2.28 0.23 -14.00
CA TRP A 86 2.10 -0.01 -15.43
C TRP A 86 0.64 -0.28 -15.78
N PHE A 87 -0.02 -1.17 -15.04
CA PHE A 87 -1.41 -1.54 -15.28
C PHE A 87 -2.37 -0.36 -15.07
N THR A 88 -2.13 0.48 -14.05
CA THR A 88 -2.89 1.71 -13.79
C THR A 88 -2.87 2.64 -15.00
N ARG A 89 -1.71 2.85 -15.62
CA ARG A 89 -1.58 3.71 -16.80
C ARG A 89 -2.38 3.17 -17.99
N ILE A 90 -2.31 1.87 -18.25
CA ILE A 90 -3.08 1.22 -19.35
C ILE A 90 -4.58 1.32 -19.06
N TYR A 91 -4.97 1.09 -17.81
CA TYR A 91 -6.38 1.15 -17.42
C TYR A 91 -6.93 2.57 -17.55
N GLY A 92 -6.16 3.59 -17.15
CA GLY A 92 -6.50 5.00 -17.31
C GLY A 92 -6.67 5.41 -18.78
N LEU A 93 -5.78 4.93 -19.67
CA LEU A 93 -5.91 5.17 -21.10
C LEU A 93 -7.22 4.57 -21.68
N ARG A 94 -7.55 3.34 -21.33
CA ARG A 94 -8.80 2.71 -21.77
C ARG A 94 -10.04 3.40 -21.21
N TRP A 95 -9.95 3.89 -20.01
CA TRP A 95 -11.03 4.66 -19.38
C TRP A 95 -11.28 5.98 -20.11
N ARG A 96 -10.20 6.70 -20.41
CA ARG A 96 -10.24 7.92 -21.20
C ARG A 96 -10.87 7.68 -22.57
N GLU A 97 -10.45 6.65 -23.26
CA GLU A 97 -11.00 6.24 -24.54
C GLU A 97 -12.51 5.98 -24.44
N ALA A 98 -12.95 5.19 -23.48
CA ALA A 98 -14.36 4.88 -23.25
C ALA A 98 -15.22 6.13 -22.96
N ILE A 99 -14.70 7.06 -22.15
CA ILE A 99 -15.38 8.33 -21.84
C ILE A 99 -15.52 9.16 -23.13
N THR A 100 -14.44 9.32 -23.87
CA THR A 100 -14.43 10.12 -25.10
C THR A 100 -15.41 9.58 -26.12
N PHE A 101 -15.42 8.27 -26.40
CA PHE A 101 -16.36 7.65 -27.32
C PHE A 101 -17.81 7.72 -26.87
N ASN A 102 -18.08 7.79 -25.58
CA ASN A 102 -19.44 7.96 -25.07
C ASN A 102 -19.91 9.42 -25.17
N TYR A 103 -19.00 10.39 -25.14
CA TYR A 103 -19.31 11.82 -25.24
C TYR A 103 -19.54 12.30 -26.67
N ILE A 104 -18.74 11.82 -27.63
CA ILE A 104 -18.81 12.26 -29.05
C ILE A 104 -20.21 12.18 -29.63
N PRO A 105 -20.97 11.07 -29.52
CA PRO A 105 -22.32 10.97 -30.10
C PRO A 105 -23.34 11.90 -29.44
N ARG A 106 -23.11 12.25 -28.16
CA ARG A 106 -23.98 13.20 -27.44
C ARG A 106 -23.73 14.63 -27.88
N TRP A 107 -22.47 14.96 -28.12
CA TRP A 107 -22.09 16.29 -28.61
C TRP A 107 -22.61 16.56 -30.01
N GLN A 108 -22.60 15.58 -30.92
CA GLN A 108 -23.15 15.73 -32.27
C GLN A 108 -24.66 16.06 -32.29
N LYS A 109 -25.38 15.84 -31.19
CA LYS A 109 -26.81 16.15 -31.07
C LYS A 109 -27.10 17.55 -30.54
N VAL A 110 -26.09 18.32 -30.19
CA VAL A 110 -26.24 19.70 -29.69
C VAL A 110 -26.31 20.64 -30.88
N GLU A 111 -27.46 21.31 -31.05
CA GLU A 111 -27.74 22.21 -32.21
C GLU A 111 -26.94 23.52 -32.18
N ASN A 112 -26.44 23.97 -31.02
CA ASN A 112 -25.64 25.18 -30.90
C ASN A 112 -24.14 24.86 -30.84
N GLU A 113 -23.38 25.35 -31.82
CA GLU A 113 -21.92 25.29 -31.81
C GLU A 113 -21.40 26.14 -30.66
N ILE A 114 -20.89 25.48 -29.63
CA ILE A 114 -20.18 26.12 -28.51
C ILE A 114 -18.71 26.29 -28.96
N GLU A 115 -18.26 27.52 -29.04
CA GLU A 115 -16.89 27.84 -29.43
C GLU A 115 -15.87 27.14 -28.53
N GLY A 116 -14.93 26.39 -29.12
CA GLY A 116 -13.93 25.61 -28.41
C GLY A 116 -14.43 24.29 -27.76
N ALA A 117 -15.64 23.82 -28.06
CA ALA A 117 -16.22 22.62 -27.45
C ALA A 117 -15.36 21.36 -27.67
N SER A 118 -14.75 21.17 -28.84
CA SER A 118 -13.89 20.04 -29.14
C SER A 118 -12.64 20.00 -28.25
N GLN A 119 -12.03 21.15 -28.05
CA GLN A 119 -10.85 21.27 -27.18
C GLN A 119 -11.20 21.05 -25.72
N ARG A 120 -12.33 21.61 -25.24
CA ARG A 120 -12.82 21.38 -23.86
C ARG A 120 -13.15 19.93 -23.60
N ILE A 121 -13.86 19.27 -24.50
CA ILE A 121 -14.16 17.84 -24.33
C ILE A 121 -12.89 17.00 -24.22
N GLN A 122 -11.88 17.29 -25.06
CA GLN A 122 -10.62 16.58 -25.03
C GLN A 122 -9.82 16.84 -23.75
N GLU A 123 -9.74 18.09 -23.32
CA GLU A 123 -8.98 18.47 -22.11
C GLU A 123 -9.69 18.08 -20.82
N ASP A 124 -10.99 18.34 -20.72
CA ASP A 124 -11.76 18.05 -19.49
C ASP A 124 -11.91 16.55 -19.26
N CYS A 125 -12.17 15.75 -20.32
CA CYS A 125 -12.19 14.31 -20.21
C CYS A 125 -10.83 13.73 -19.78
N ASN A 126 -9.73 14.29 -20.28
CA ASN A 126 -8.39 13.87 -19.90
C ASN A 126 -8.07 14.25 -18.45
N ARG A 127 -8.42 15.47 -18.04
CA ARG A 127 -8.23 15.96 -16.66
C ARG A 127 -9.07 15.15 -15.69
N PHE A 128 -10.33 14.94 -15.99
CA PHE A 128 -11.23 14.12 -15.17
C PHE A 128 -10.72 12.69 -15.01
N ALA A 129 -10.33 12.02 -16.10
CA ALA A 129 -9.80 10.67 -16.05
C ALA A 129 -8.54 10.58 -15.18
N ARG A 130 -7.60 11.52 -15.28
CA ARG A 130 -6.39 11.57 -14.44
C ARG A 130 -6.71 11.80 -12.96
N ILE A 131 -7.64 12.70 -12.65
CA ILE A 131 -8.03 12.97 -11.27
C ILE A 131 -8.67 11.75 -10.66
N VAL A 132 -9.63 11.12 -11.34
CA VAL A 132 -10.31 9.92 -10.83
C VAL A 132 -9.34 8.75 -10.69
N GLU A 133 -8.42 8.57 -11.63
CA GLU A 133 -7.37 7.55 -11.56
C GLU A 133 -6.48 7.76 -10.32
N SER A 134 -5.93 8.96 -10.15
CA SER A 134 -4.98 9.24 -9.07
C SER A 134 -5.65 9.28 -7.70
N LEU A 135 -6.75 10.02 -7.55
CA LEU A 135 -7.45 10.13 -6.27
C LEU A 135 -8.16 8.83 -5.89
N GLY A 136 -8.80 8.16 -6.85
CA GLY A 136 -9.50 6.91 -6.59
C GLY A 136 -8.57 5.83 -6.01
N LEU A 137 -7.42 5.63 -6.61
CA LEU A 137 -6.42 4.67 -6.13
C LEU A 137 -5.80 5.08 -4.79
N GLN A 138 -5.56 6.39 -4.58
CA GLN A 138 -5.03 6.88 -3.30
C GLN A 138 -6.03 6.68 -2.16
N VAL A 139 -7.32 6.97 -2.38
CA VAL A 139 -8.38 6.76 -1.38
C VAL A 139 -8.52 5.28 -1.04
N ILE A 140 -8.56 4.39 -2.04
CA ILE A 140 -8.64 2.95 -1.80
C ILE A 140 -7.41 2.47 -1.01
N ARG A 141 -6.21 2.90 -1.39
CA ARG A 141 -4.98 2.58 -0.67
C ARG A 141 -5.01 3.07 0.77
N ALA A 142 -5.44 4.31 1.02
CA ALA A 142 -5.54 4.88 2.36
C ALA A 142 -6.50 4.08 3.24
N ILE A 143 -7.69 3.72 2.73
CA ILE A 143 -8.67 2.92 3.45
C ILE A 143 -8.11 1.52 3.76
N MET A 144 -7.50 0.85 2.79
CA MET A 144 -6.90 -0.47 2.99
C MET A 144 -5.76 -0.43 4.01
N THR A 145 -4.91 0.60 3.95
CA THR A 145 -3.82 0.79 4.90
C THR A 145 -4.37 1.00 6.31
N LEU A 146 -5.39 1.85 6.46
CA LEU A 146 -6.04 2.09 7.74
C LEU A 146 -6.58 0.79 8.33
N ILE A 147 -7.34 0.01 7.56
CA ILE A 147 -7.90 -1.28 7.98
C ILE A 147 -6.78 -2.27 8.38
N ALA A 148 -5.68 -2.29 7.66
CA ALA A 148 -4.57 -3.20 7.94
C ALA A 148 -3.78 -2.83 9.20
N PHE A 149 -3.66 -1.52 9.51
CA PHE A 149 -2.90 -1.05 10.67
C PHE A 149 -3.72 -0.91 11.95
N ILE A 150 -5.06 -0.76 11.88
CA ILE A 150 -5.92 -0.68 13.08
C ILE A 150 -5.65 -1.82 14.07
N PRO A 151 -5.61 -3.11 13.68
CA PRO A 151 -5.37 -4.18 14.64
C PRO A 151 -3.98 -4.10 15.30
N ILE A 152 -2.98 -3.64 14.57
CA ILE A 152 -1.61 -3.47 15.07
C ILE A 152 -1.58 -2.35 16.12
N LEU A 153 -2.20 -1.21 15.82
CA LEU A 153 -2.29 -0.08 16.73
C LEU A 153 -3.09 -0.42 17.98
N TRP A 154 -4.17 -1.19 17.82
CA TRP A 154 -4.96 -1.68 18.96
C TRP A 154 -4.13 -2.56 19.88
N GLY A 155 -3.41 -3.55 19.34
CA GLY A 155 -2.54 -4.42 20.14
C GLY A 155 -1.33 -3.71 20.77
N LEU A 156 -0.89 -2.57 20.22
CA LEU A 156 0.12 -1.72 20.82
C LEU A 156 -0.48 -0.83 21.92
N SER A 157 -1.71 -0.35 21.74
CA SER A 157 -2.42 0.47 22.73
C SER A 157 -2.59 -0.24 24.06
N ASP A 158 -2.86 -1.55 24.03
CA ASP A 158 -3.00 -2.35 25.27
C ASP A 158 -1.70 -2.45 26.08
N LYS A 159 -0.55 -2.17 25.46
CA LYS A 159 0.77 -2.21 26.11
C LYS A 159 1.26 -0.85 26.59
N VAL A 160 0.58 0.23 26.20
CA VAL A 160 0.96 1.60 26.58
C VAL A 160 0.12 2.02 27.77
N ASP A 161 0.69 1.95 28.97
CA ASP A 161 0.10 2.53 30.17
C ASP A 161 0.34 4.05 30.16
N ILE A 162 -0.69 4.81 29.75
CA ILE A 162 -0.63 6.27 29.76
C ILE A 162 -1.14 6.76 31.11
N PRO A 163 -0.25 7.18 32.03
CA PRO A 163 -0.64 7.57 33.39
C PRO A 163 -1.66 8.70 33.41
N VAL A 164 -1.64 9.59 32.42
CA VAL A 164 -2.60 10.70 32.27
C VAL A 164 -4.03 10.24 32.00
N LEU A 165 -4.24 9.13 31.26
CA LEU A 165 -5.58 8.60 31.00
C LEU A 165 -6.16 7.88 32.22
N ARG A 166 -5.31 7.25 33.04
CA ARG A 166 -5.73 6.61 34.30
C ARG A 166 -6.27 7.60 35.32
N ASP A 167 -5.72 8.82 35.33
CA ASP A 167 -6.22 9.89 36.20
C ASP A 167 -7.56 10.44 35.75
N ILE A 168 -7.85 10.39 34.43
CA ILE A 168 -9.16 10.81 33.86
C ILE A 168 -10.24 9.77 34.12
N GLU A 169 -9.95 8.47 34.00
CA GLU A 169 -10.90 7.40 34.35
C GLU A 169 -11.23 7.41 35.85
N GLY A 170 -10.25 7.66 36.72
CA GLY A 170 -10.46 7.82 38.17
C GLY A 170 -11.28 9.04 38.53
N SER A 171 -11.35 10.07 37.67
CA SER A 171 -12.12 11.30 37.94
C SER A 171 -13.57 11.23 37.41
N LEU A 172 -13.91 10.24 36.60
CA LEU A 172 -15.28 10.05 36.04
C LEU A 172 -16.15 9.10 36.87
N VAL A 173 -15.63 8.52 37.94
CA VAL A 173 -16.36 7.65 38.88
C VAL A 173 -16.76 8.46 40.11
N TRP A 174 -17.65 9.46 39.93
CA TRP A 174 -18.41 10.14 41.00
C TRP A 174 -19.84 10.40 40.55
#